data_fd80827500fbc7f9f11109ddfc1cd987
#
_entry.id   fd80827500fbc7f9f11109ddfc1cd987
#
_cell.length_a   1.000
_cell.length_b   1.000
_cell.length_c   1.000
_cell.angle_alpha   90.00
_cell.angle_beta   90.00
_cell.angle_gamma   90.00
#
_symmetry.space_group_name_H-M   'P 1'
#
loop_
_entity.id
_entity.type
_entity.pdbx_description
1 polymer ?
#
loop_
_entity_poly.entity_id
_entity_poly.type
_entity_poly.pdbx_seq_one_letter_code
_entity_poly.pdbx_strand_id
1 'polypeptide(L)'
;FGGRNWTVFSTLSLLIPTLWMAFAVQDPGSDYAVFIVIALLCGLGGGNFSASMANISFFFPKRIQGTALGWNAGIGNLGIGIVQAVAPMVIFAGALAVKGGKPQTYVHGGVVSEVWLQNAAFIWVPLILLTAFAAAWGMNNIRDVHATLSEQVVIFRRKHAWLLGFLYTGTFGSFIGFAAAFPILLLALFPESDAIKWAFVGPVVGALVRPFGGWLSDRLGGARVTFWSFAVMLAAVIGTFVSLPSGPGGNNLPWFFAFFMLLFITTGIGNGSVFRMLPTVFQTLHQRWAKGKGKAAQDAAISAGEIETSVALGFTAAIAALGLFFIPAMVALSIESTGTPQNALLVFLIFH
;
A
#
# COMPACT_ATOMS: atom_id res chain seq x y z
N PHE A 1 -6.79 22.10 7.89
CA PHE A 1 -8.01 21.58 7.24
C PHE A 1 -8.83 20.65 8.17
N GLY A 2 -8.20 19.92 9.08
CA GLY A 2 -8.83 18.89 9.92
C GLY A 2 -9.04 17.56 9.19
N GLY A 3 -9.06 16.47 9.98
CA GLY A 3 -9.07 15.09 9.43
C GLY A 3 -10.32 14.79 8.59
N ARG A 4 -11.50 15.21 9.06
CA ARG A 4 -12.76 15.03 8.30
C ARG A 4 -12.71 15.75 6.96
N ASN A 5 -12.40 17.04 6.97
CA ASN A 5 -12.42 17.86 5.75
C ASN A 5 -11.40 17.36 4.73
N TRP A 6 -10.22 16.96 5.21
CA TRP A 6 -9.18 16.38 4.35
C TRP A 6 -9.62 15.05 3.75
N THR A 7 -10.21 14.16 4.56
CA THR A 7 -10.70 12.86 4.07
C THR A 7 -11.79 13.03 3.01
N VAL A 8 -12.75 13.93 3.23
CA VAL A 8 -13.80 14.23 2.24
C VAL A 8 -13.20 14.79 0.95
N PHE A 9 -12.31 15.78 1.06
CA PHE A 9 -11.66 16.39 -0.11
C PHE A 9 -10.83 15.37 -0.90
N SER A 10 -9.94 14.63 -0.24
CA SER A 10 -9.07 13.66 -0.88
C SER A 10 -9.85 12.49 -1.49
N THR A 11 -10.95 12.07 -0.87
CA THR A 11 -11.83 11.02 -1.42
C THR A 11 -12.56 11.53 -2.66
N LEU A 12 -13.17 12.72 -2.62
CA LEU A 12 -13.86 13.30 -3.77
C LEU A 12 -12.89 13.60 -4.93
N SER A 13 -11.65 14.00 -4.65
CA SER A 13 -10.65 14.25 -5.70
C SER A 13 -10.34 13.01 -6.53
N LEU A 14 -10.55 11.79 -5.99
CA LEU A 14 -10.41 10.53 -6.74
C LEU A 14 -11.46 10.39 -7.87
N LEU A 15 -12.57 11.10 -7.83
CA LEU A 15 -13.53 11.11 -8.94
C LEU A 15 -12.90 11.60 -10.24
N ILE A 16 -11.95 12.54 -10.17
CA ILE A 16 -11.28 13.10 -11.34
C ILE A 16 -10.51 12.01 -12.10
N PRO A 17 -9.50 11.35 -11.52
CA PRO A 17 -8.76 10.31 -12.23
C PRO A 17 -9.63 9.08 -12.56
N THR A 18 -10.61 8.73 -11.69
CA THR A 18 -11.49 7.58 -11.91
C THR A 18 -12.39 7.79 -13.13
N LEU A 19 -13.05 8.92 -13.23
CA LEU A 19 -13.88 9.25 -14.39
C LEU A 19 -13.03 9.46 -15.65
N TRP A 20 -11.90 10.13 -15.53
CA TRP A 20 -11.01 10.33 -16.68
C TRP A 20 -10.47 9.00 -17.20
N MET A 21 -10.05 8.06 -16.31
CA MET A 21 -9.67 6.72 -16.71
C MET A 21 -10.80 5.99 -17.45
N ALA A 22 -12.04 6.06 -16.92
CA ALA A 22 -13.19 5.43 -17.54
C ALA A 22 -13.45 5.91 -18.97
N PHE A 23 -13.20 7.18 -19.27
CA PHE A 23 -13.33 7.71 -20.64
C PHE A 23 -12.09 7.46 -21.49
N ALA A 24 -10.89 7.60 -20.95
CA ALA A 24 -9.64 7.43 -21.68
C ALA A 24 -9.45 6.01 -22.22
N VAL A 25 -9.88 4.97 -21.48
CA VAL A 25 -9.78 3.56 -21.95
C VAL A 25 -10.74 3.22 -23.09
N GLN A 26 -11.74 4.07 -23.36
CA GLN A 26 -12.68 3.89 -24.46
C GLN A 26 -12.20 4.53 -25.77
N ASP A 27 -11.23 5.44 -25.70
CA ASP A 27 -10.68 6.15 -26.85
C ASP A 27 -9.34 5.53 -27.28
N PRO A 28 -9.32 4.83 -28.44
CA PRO A 28 -8.08 4.26 -28.98
C PRO A 28 -7.00 5.31 -29.31
N GLY A 29 -7.38 6.59 -29.43
CA GLY A 29 -6.46 7.71 -29.67
C GLY A 29 -5.84 8.29 -28.41
N SER A 30 -6.18 7.76 -27.22
CA SER A 30 -5.62 8.23 -25.95
C SER A 30 -4.12 7.95 -25.86
N ASP A 31 -3.32 9.00 -25.76
CA ASP A 31 -1.86 8.89 -25.60
C ASP A 31 -1.47 8.31 -24.25
N TYR A 32 -0.32 7.63 -24.20
CA TYR A 32 0.27 7.12 -22.94
C TYR A 32 0.45 8.20 -21.87
N ALA A 33 0.75 9.45 -22.29
CA ALA A 33 0.88 10.60 -21.40
C ALA A 33 -0.40 10.88 -20.62
N VAL A 34 -1.58 10.64 -21.18
CA VAL A 34 -2.88 10.78 -20.51
C VAL A 34 -2.95 9.83 -19.31
N PHE A 35 -2.56 8.56 -19.50
CA PHE A 35 -2.56 7.56 -18.42
C PHE A 35 -1.56 7.89 -17.31
N ILE A 36 -0.39 8.48 -17.66
CA ILE A 36 0.56 8.98 -16.67
C ILE A 36 -0.07 10.09 -15.82
N VAL A 37 -0.74 11.06 -16.43
CA VAL A 37 -1.39 12.15 -15.70
C VAL A 37 -2.51 11.63 -14.80
N ILE A 38 -3.31 10.70 -15.29
CA ILE A 38 -4.36 10.04 -14.49
C ILE A 38 -3.74 9.34 -13.27
N ALA A 39 -2.65 8.58 -13.47
CA ALA A 39 -1.93 7.90 -12.40
C ALA A 39 -1.37 8.88 -11.35
N LEU A 40 -0.81 10.01 -11.78
CA LEU A 40 -0.35 11.07 -10.86
C LEU A 40 -1.49 11.65 -10.03
N LEU A 41 -2.66 11.88 -10.63
CA LEU A 41 -3.85 12.39 -9.93
C LEU A 41 -4.39 11.39 -8.89
N CYS A 42 -4.21 10.09 -9.09
CA CYS A 42 -4.55 9.08 -8.08
C CYS A 42 -3.78 9.27 -6.77
N GLY A 43 -2.59 9.90 -6.81
CA GLY A 43 -1.81 10.25 -5.63
C GLY A 43 -2.52 11.20 -4.65
N LEU A 44 -3.47 12.01 -5.12
CA LEU A 44 -4.29 12.88 -4.26
C LEU A 44 -5.09 12.07 -3.23
N GLY A 45 -5.67 10.94 -3.64
CA GLY A 45 -6.35 10.02 -2.73
C GLY A 45 -5.38 9.20 -1.88
N GLY A 46 -4.23 8.80 -2.45
CA GLY A 46 -3.18 8.06 -1.73
C GLY A 46 -2.65 8.81 -0.50
N GLY A 47 -2.58 10.14 -0.56
CA GLY A 47 -2.19 10.99 0.57
C GLY A 47 -3.12 10.89 1.78
N ASN A 48 -4.36 10.45 1.61
CA ASN A 48 -5.30 10.26 2.72
C ASN A 48 -4.88 9.14 3.67
N PHE A 49 -4.13 8.15 3.21
CA PHE A 49 -3.62 7.07 4.05
C PHE A 49 -2.81 7.61 5.22
N SER A 50 -1.84 8.50 4.97
CA SER A 50 -1.01 9.11 6.00
C SER A 50 -1.82 9.96 6.97
N ALA A 51 -2.79 10.73 6.45
CA ALA A 51 -3.67 11.57 7.29
C ALA A 51 -4.54 10.72 8.21
N SER A 52 -5.10 9.59 7.73
CA SER A 52 -5.88 8.68 8.55
C SER A 52 -5.05 8.01 9.65
N MET A 53 -3.80 7.64 9.35
CA MET A 53 -2.88 7.07 10.33
C MET A 53 -2.52 8.08 11.43
N ALA A 54 -2.29 9.34 11.06
CA ALA A 54 -2.08 10.42 12.03
C ALA A 54 -3.30 10.58 12.95
N ASN A 55 -4.52 10.66 12.40
CA ASN A 55 -5.75 10.75 13.17
C ASN A 55 -5.88 9.59 14.19
N ILE A 56 -5.70 8.35 13.75
CA ILE A 56 -5.77 7.17 14.64
C ILE A 56 -4.78 7.28 15.78
N SER A 57 -3.59 7.83 15.57
CA SER A 57 -2.58 7.97 16.63
C SER A 57 -3.01 8.91 17.77
N PHE A 58 -3.95 9.84 17.51
CA PHE A 58 -4.50 10.73 18.53
C PHE A 58 -5.68 10.12 19.31
N PHE A 59 -6.46 9.25 18.67
CA PHE A 59 -7.69 8.72 19.28
C PHE A 59 -7.47 7.50 20.18
N PHE A 60 -6.37 6.76 19.98
CA PHE A 60 -6.16 5.49 20.67
C PHE A 60 -5.04 5.54 21.70
N PRO A 61 -5.24 4.94 22.89
CA PRO A 61 -4.21 4.88 23.93
C PRO A 61 -3.00 4.08 23.48
N LYS A 62 -1.80 4.45 23.95
CA LYS A 62 -0.51 3.86 23.57
C LYS A 62 -0.49 2.33 23.64
N ARG A 63 -1.25 1.72 24.57
CA ARG A 63 -1.29 0.28 24.80
C ARG A 63 -1.84 -0.50 23.60
N ILE A 64 -2.79 0.06 22.85
CA ILE A 64 -3.46 -0.60 21.72
C ILE A 64 -3.26 0.18 20.42
N GLN A 65 -2.38 1.16 20.39
CA GLN A 65 -2.16 2.04 19.25
C GLN A 65 -1.63 1.26 18.04
N GLY A 66 -0.75 0.28 18.24
CA GLY A 66 -0.26 -0.59 17.17
C GLY A 66 -1.37 -1.42 16.54
N THR A 67 -2.24 -2.00 17.36
CA THR A 67 -3.42 -2.74 16.91
C THR A 67 -4.35 -1.82 16.09
N ALA A 68 -4.65 -0.62 16.58
CA ALA A 68 -5.54 0.34 15.90
C ALA A 68 -4.96 0.82 14.56
N LEU A 69 -3.67 1.16 14.53
CA LEU A 69 -2.96 1.51 13.29
C LEU A 69 -2.92 0.33 12.30
N GLY A 70 -2.73 -0.88 12.81
CA GLY A 70 -2.76 -2.11 12.03
C GLY A 70 -4.12 -2.36 11.37
N TRP A 71 -5.22 -2.16 12.09
CA TRP A 71 -6.58 -2.26 11.55
C TRP A 71 -6.83 -1.20 10.47
N ASN A 72 -6.50 0.06 10.72
CA ASN A 72 -6.66 1.12 9.73
C ASN A 72 -5.86 0.83 8.46
N ALA A 73 -4.59 0.44 8.61
CA ALA A 73 -3.74 0.08 7.48
C ALA A 73 -4.22 -1.18 6.75
N GLY A 74 -4.69 -2.19 7.48
CA GLY A 74 -5.19 -3.44 6.93
C GLY A 74 -6.43 -3.22 6.07
N ILE A 75 -7.47 -2.61 6.64
CA ILE A 75 -8.73 -2.32 5.91
C ILE A 75 -8.47 -1.39 4.73
N GLY A 76 -7.67 -0.33 4.90
CA GLY A 76 -7.36 0.61 3.81
C GLY A 76 -6.64 -0.06 2.63
N ASN A 77 -5.75 -1.01 2.89
CA ASN A 77 -5.01 -1.70 1.81
C ASN A 77 -5.69 -2.98 1.30
N LEU A 78 -6.76 -3.43 1.95
CA LEU A 78 -7.58 -4.55 1.45
C LEU A 78 -8.16 -4.21 0.07
N GLY A 79 -8.40 -2.93 -0.21
CA GLY A 79 -8.84 -2.42 -1.51
C GLY A 79 -7.97 -2.88 -2.69
N ILE A 80 -6.65 -3.07 -2.50
CA ILE A 80 -5.75 -3.54 -3.55
C ILE A 80 -6.17 -4.94 -4.03
N GLY A 81 -6.39 -5.86 -3.11
CA GLY A 81 -6.84 -7.21 -3.44
C GLY A 81 -8.27 -7.24 -3.98
N ILE A 82 -9.16 -6.40 -3.43
CA ILE A 82 -10.54 -6.27 -3.92
C ILE A 82 -10.57 -5.79 -5.38
N VAL A 83 -9.77 -4.78 -5.73
CA VAL A 83 -9.67 -4.30 -7.12
C VAL A 83 -9.16 -5.41 -8.03
N GLN A 84 -8.13 -6.14 -7.65
CA GLN A 84 -7.58 -7.24 -8.45
C GLN A 84 -8.59 -8.39 -8.64
N ALA A 85 -9.45 -8.65 -7.66
CA ALA A 85 -10.50 -9.66 -7.78
C ALA A 85 -11.69 -9.18 -8.60
N VAL A 86 -12.13 -7.93 -8.39
CA VAL A 86 -13.39 -7.40 -8.95
C VAL A 86 -13.21 -6.88 -10.38
N ALA A 87 -12.08 -6.22 -10.69
CA ALA A 87 -11.87 -5.63 -12.02
C ALA A 87 -12.01 -6.66 -13.17
N PRO A 88 -11.38 -7.85 -13.13
CA PRO A 88 -11.59 -8.86 -14.16
C PRO A 88 -13.06 -9.30 -14.31
N MET A 89 -13.81 -9.34 -13.21
CA MET A 89 -15.22 -9.74 -13.25
C MET A 89 -16.10 -8.69 -13.93
N VAL A 90 -15.89 -7.41 -13.63
CA VAL A 90 -16.76 -6.34 -14.14
C VAL A 90 -16.45 -5.92 -15.56
N ILE A 91 -15.23 -6.12 -16.06
CA ILE A 91 -14.88 -5.83 -17.47
C ILE A 91 -15.56 -6.80 -18.45
N PHE A 92 -15.88 -8.01 -18.01
CA PHE A 92 -16.65 -8.98 -18.80
C PHE A 92 -18.16 -8.91 -18.54
N ALA A 93 -18.61 -8.11 -17.58
CA ALA A 93 -20.02 -7.98 -17.23
C ALA A 93 -20.70 -6.91 -18.06
N GLY A 94 -21.40 -7.32 -19.13
CA GLY A 94 -22.16 -6.41 -19.99
C GLY A 94 -23.28 -5.63 -19.27
N ALA A 95 -23.73 -6.09 -18.09
CA ALA A 95 -24.82 -5.46 -17.34
C ALA A 95 -24.54 -3.99 -16.93
N LEU A 96 -23.27 -3.63 -16.69
CA LEU A 96 -22.87 -2.25 -16.36
C LEU A 96 -22.62 -1.39 -17.60
N ALA A 97 -22.52 -2.01 -18.79
CA ALA A 97 -22.23 -1.35 -20.06
C ALA A 97 -23.33 -0.40 -20.53
N VAL A 98 -24.58 -0.61 -20.13
CA VAL A 98 -25.74 0.18 -20.58
C VAL A 98 -25.56 1.69 -20.30
N LYS A 99 -24.74 2.05 -19.31
CA LYS A 99 -24.43 3.44 -18.98
C LYS A 99 -22.95 3.80 -19.18
N GLY A 100 -22.10 2.80 -19.50
CA GLY A 100 -20.64 2.93 -19.50
C GLY A 100 -19.98 3.07 -20.86
N GLY A 101 -20.71 3.07 -21.96
CA GLY A 101 -20.16 3.17 -23.32
C GLY A 101 -20.14 1.84 -24.10
N LYS A 102 -19.49 1.84 -25.27
CA LYS A 102 -19.42 0.67 -26.17
C LYS A 102 -18.37 -0.36 -25.68
N PRO A 103 -18.58 -1.64 -25.96
CA PRO A 103 -17.55 -2.66 -25.69
C PRO A 103 -16.34 -2.46 -26.60
N GLN A 104 -15.18 -2.91 -26.08
CA GLN A 104 -13.96 -3.07 -26.86
C GLN A 104 -13.81 -4.55 -27.24
N THR A 105 -13.19 -4.81 -28.39
CA THR A 105 -12.92 -6.17 -28.85
C THR A 105 -11.66 -6.70 -28.16
N TYR A 106 -11.75 -7.82 -27.50
CA TYR A 106 -10.64 -8.53 -26.87
C TYR A 106 -10.44 -9.90 -27.52
N VAL A 107 -9.23 -10.18 -28.00
CA VAL A 107 -8.87 -11.45 -28.63
C VAL A 107 -7.85 -12.18 -27.76
N HIS A 108 -8.20 -13.35 -27.26
CA HIS A 108 -7.30 -14.21 -26.49
C HIS A 108 -7.45 -15.67 -26.91
N GLY A 109 -6.32 -16.34 -27.25
CA GLY A 109 -6.33 -17.73 -27.65
C GLY A 109 -7.21 -18.03 -28.90
N GLY A 110 -7.39 -17.06 -29.80
CA GLY A 110 -8.25 -17.18 -30.98
C GLY A 110 -9.75 -16.95 -30.69
N VAL A 111 -10.12 -16.69 -29.43
CA VAL A 111 -11.50 -16.37 -29.05
C VAL A 111 -11.66 -14.86 -29.02
N VAL A 112 -12.68 -14.36 -29.73
CA VAL A 112 -13.06 -12.95 -29.75
C VAL A 112 -14.13 -12.73 -28.68
N SER A 113 -13.89 -11.82 -27.74
CA SER A 113 -14.81 -11.47 -26.68
C SER A 113 -15.05 -9.95 -26.64
N GLU A 114 -16.21 -9.54 -26.18
CA GLU A 114 -16.49 -8.14 -25.85
C GLU A 114 -16.12 -7.86 -24.41
N VAL A 115 -15.41 -6.76 -24.17
CA VAL A 115 -14.99 -6.29 -22.84
C VAL A 115 -15.34 -4.83 -22.66
N TRP A 116 -15.65 -4.46 -21.43
CA TRP A 116 -15.97 -3.07 -21.02
C TRP A 116 -14.90 -2.61 -20.02
N LEU A 117 -13.71 -2.23 -20.50
CA LEU A 117 -12.59 -1.78 -19.64
C LEU A 117 -12.98 -0.63 -18.72
N GLN A 118 -13.86 0.26 -19.18
CA GLN A 118 -14.38 1.39 -18.40
C GLN A 118 -15.13 0.98 -17.14
N ASN A 119 -15.72 -0.23 -17.09
CA ASN A 119 -16.41 -0.73 -15.92
C ASN A 119 -15.49 -0.90 -14.72
N ALA A 120 -14.19 -1.22 -14.96
CA ALA A 120 -13.18 -1.30 -13.92
C ALA A 120 -12.98 0.03 -13.17
N ALA A 121 -13.30 1.17 -13.80
CA ALA A 121 -13.26 2.47 -13.17
C ALA A 121 -14.65 2.90 -12.65
N PHE A 122 -15.70 2.79 -13.45
CA PHE A 122 -17.05 3.26 -13.08
C PHE A 122 -17.61 2.61 -11.82
N ILE A 123 -17.28 1.35 -11.54
CA ILE A 123 -17.78 0.65 -10.35
C ILE A 123 -17.38 1.32 -9.03
N TRP A 124 -16.27 2.08 -9.04
CA TRP A 124 -15.78 2.76 -7.83
C TRP A 124 -16.45 4.10 -7.58
N VAL A 125 -17.06 4.72 -8.59
CA VAL A 125 -17.69 6.06 -8.45
C VAL A 125 -18.75 6.11 -7.34
N PRO A 126 -19.75 5.20 -7.27
CA PRO A 126 -20.70 5.21 -6.18
C PRO A 126 -20.07 4.95 -4.81
N LEU A 127 -19.00 4.12 -4.73
CA LEU A 127 -18.28 3.85 -3.49
C LEU A 127 -17.48 5.07 -3.02
N ILE A 128 -16.87 5.82 -3.93
CA ILE A 128 -16.16 7.08 -3.62
C ILE A 128 -17.17 8.08 -3.03
N LEU A 129 -18.32 8.26 -3.67
CA LEU A 129 -19.35 9.18 -3.19
C LEU A 129 -19.92 8.75 -1.81
N LEU A 130 -20.20 7.46 -1.64
CA LEU A 130 -20.67 6.92 -0.38
C LEU A 130 -19.64 7.10 0.75
N THR A 131 -18.36 6.85 0.46
CA THR A 131 -17.28 7.02 1.42
C THR A 131 -17.08 8.50 1.80
N ALA A 132 -17.12 9.40 0.83
CA ALA A 132 -17.05 10.84 1.09
C ALA A 132 -18.23 11.32 1.94
N PHE A 133 -19.43 10.86 1.65
CA PHE A 133 -20.63 11.15 2.45
C PHE A 133 -20.48 10.60 3.88
N ALA A 134 -20.09 9.34 4.03
CA ALA A 134 -19.87 8.71 5.33
C ALA A 134 -18.80 9.45 6.15
N ALA A 135 -17.71 9.89 5.51
CA ALA A 135 -16.67 10.70 6.17
C ALA A 135 -17.20 12.07 6.60
N ALA A 136 -17.98 12.76 5.74
CA ALA A 136 -18.57 14.06 6.05
C ALA A 136 -19.52 13.99 7.25
N TRP A 137 -20.28 12.90 7.35
CA TRP A 137 -21.30 12.73 8.39
C TRP A 137 -20.71 12.10 9.68
N GLY A 138 -19.82 11.12 9.57
CA GLY A 138 -19.37 10.30 10.70
C GLY A 138 -18.05 10.74 11.34
N MET A 139 -17.24 11.59 10.67
CA MET A 139 -15.94 12.02 11.20
C MET A 139 -16.03 13.40 11.85
N ASN A 140 -15.11 13.65 12.80
CA ASN A 140 -14.91 14.94 13.45
C ASN A 140 -13.53 15.53 13.13
N ASN A 141 -13.42 16.85 13.13
CA ASN A 141 -12.14 17.54 13.04
C ASN A 141 -11.55 17.73 14.44
N ILE A 142 -10.28 17.40 14.61
CA ILE A 142 -9.50 17.80 15.79
C ILE A 142 -9.00 19.22 15.51
N ARG A 143 -9.45 20.19 16.34
CA ARG A 143 -9.21 21.63 16.10
C ARG A 143 -7.85 22.13 16.61
N ASP A 144 -7.25 21.45 17.58
CA ASP A 144 -6.15 21.99 18.38
C ASP A 144 -4.75 21.55 17.91
N VAL A 145 -4.66 20.79 16.81
CA VAL A 145 -3.38 20.32 16.26
C VAL A 145 -3.09 21.03 14.94
N HIS A 146 -2.28 22.08 15.02
CA HIS A 146 -1.79 22.82 13.86
C HIS A 146 -0.27 22.70 13.81
N ALA A 147 0.26 22.11 12.73
CA ALA A 147 1.69 22.10 12.45
C ALA A 147 2.00 23.14 11.37
N THR A 148 2.96 23.99 11.61
CA THR A 148 3.51 24.93 10.61
C THR A 148 4.38 24.18 9.60
N LEU A 149 4.57 24.73 8.40
CA LEU A 149 5.45 24.12 7.40
C LEU A 149 6.89 23.97 7.91
N SER A 150 7.37 24.94 8.72
CA SER A 150 8.70 24.89 9.32
C SER A 150 8.86 23.72 10.31
N GLU A 151 7.83 23.39 11.07
CA GLU A 151 7.82 22.23 11.97
C GLU A 151 7.81 20.91 11.17
N GLN A 152 7.16 20.89 10.03
CA GLN A 152 7.12 19.70 9.17
C GLN A 152 8.47 19.43 8.51
N VAL A 153 9.18 20.45 8.05
CA VAL A 153 10.50 20.32 7.38
C VAL A 153 11.57 19.75 8.31
N VAL A 154 11.43 19.88 9.63
CA VAL A 154 12.37 19.32 10.63
C VAL A 154 12.55 17.81 10.46
N ILE A 155 11.52 17.09 9.97
CA ILE A 155 11.57 15.63 9.80
C ILE A 155 12.72 15.17 8.90
N PHE A 156 13.08 15.95 7.86
CA PHE A 156 14.19 15.62 6.95
C PHE A 156 15.55 15.59 7.65
N ARG A 157 15.69 16.24 8.79
CA ARG A 157 16.92 16.25 9.62
C ARG A 157 16.94 15.12 10.65
N ARG A 158 15.83 14.39 10.83
CA ARG A 158 15.71 13.34 11.83
C ARG A 158 16.23 11.99 11.30
N LYS A 159 17.34 11.51 11.84
CA LYS A 159 17.90 10.20 11.51
C LYS A 159 16.89 9.06 11.68
N HIS A 160 16.06 9.13 12.71
CA HIS A 160 15.03 8.12 12.98
C HIS A 160 13.94 8.09 11.90
N ALA A 161 13.62 9.24 11.27
CA ALA A 161 12.65 9.28 10.18
C ALA A 161 13.17 8.53 8.95
N TRP A 162 14.43 8.72 8.60
CA TRP A 162 15.07 8.00 7.49
C TRP A 162 15.19 6.50 7.75
N LEU A 163 15.62 6.12 8.98
CA LEU A 163 15.71 4.72 9.36
C LEU A 163 14.34 4.03 9.30
N LEU A 164 13.31 4.64 9.89
CA LEU A 164 11.96 4.09 9.88
C LEU A 164 11.37 4.12 8.47
N GLY A 165 11.68 5.14 7.66
CA GLY A 165 11.32 5.19 6.24
C GLY A 165 11.93 4.05 5.45
N PHE A 166 13.21 3.73 5.66
CA PHE A 166 13.89 2.59 5.05
C PHE A 166 13.23 1.26 5.46
N LEU A 167 13.00 1.04 6.75
CA LEU A 167 12.31 -0.15 7.25
C LEU A 167 10.87 -0.24 6.70
N TYR A 168 10.20 0.89 6.55
CA TYR A 168 8.86 0.92 6.01
C TYR A 168 8.83 0.66 4.50
N THR A 169 9.84 1.09 3.77
CA THR A 169 10.03 0.70 2.36
C THR A 169 10.21 -0.81 2.23
N GLY A 170 10.99 -1.44 3.11
CA GLY A 170 11.16 -2.89 3.15
C GLY A 170 9.88 -3.66 3.49
N THR A 171 8.95 -3.07 4.22
CA THR A 171 7.68 -3.72 4.58
C THR A 171 6.52 -3.26 3.69
N PHE A 172 6.14 -1.99 3.73
CA PHE A 172 5.03 -1.46 2.93
C PHE A 172 5.38 -1.32 1.46
N GLY A 173 6.56 -0.80 1.15
CA GLY A 173 7.02 -0.69 -0.23
C GLY A 173 7.06 -2.05 -0.92
N SER A 174 7.59 -3.07 -0.23
CA SER A 174 7.58 -4.45 -0.73
C SER A 174 6.16 -5.00 -0.88
N PHE A 175 5.27 -4.74 0.08
CA PHE A 175 3.89 -5.18 -0.01
C PHE A 175 3.19 -4.66 -1.27
N ILE A 176 3.20 -3.33 -1.50
CA ILE A 176 2.52 -2.73 -2.65
C ILE A 176 3.22 -3.08 -3.97
N GLY A 177 4.55 -3.14 -3.95
CA GLY A 177 5.34 -3.53 -5.12
C GLY A 177 5.12 -4.99 -5.51
N PHE A 178 5.12 -5.91 -4.55
CA PHE A 178 4.78 -7.32 -4.80
C PHE A 178 3.33 -7.49 -5.23
N ALA A 179 2.39 -6.71 -4.69
CA ALA A 179 1.01 -6.75 -5.15
C ALA A 179 0.86 -6.39 -6.64
N ALA A 180 1.66 -5.46 -7.14
CA ALA A 180 1.68 -5.11 -8.56
C ALA A 180 2.50 -6.11 -9.40
N ALA A 181 3.61 -6.64 -8.88
CA ALA A 181 4.48 -7.56 -9.60
C ALA A 181 3.94 -9.00 -9.66
N PHE A 182 3.18 -9.44 -8.66
CA PHE A 182 2.75 -10.83 -8.56
C PHE A 182 1.91 -11.33 -9.76
N PRO A 183 0.90 -10.59 -10.26
CA PRO A 183 0.21 -10.97 -11.49
C PRO A 183 1.15 -11.09 -12.70
N ILE A 184 2.12 -10.18 -12.82
CA ILE A 184 3.12 -10.18 -13.91
C ILE A 184 3.97 -11.45 -13.84
N LEU A 185 4.43 -11.80 -12.63
CA LEU A 185 5.23 -13.00 -12.38
C LEU A 185 4.44 -14.29 -12.71
N LEU A 186 3.18 -14.37 -12.28
CA LEU A 186 2.35 -15.54 -12.57
C LEU A 186 2.13 -15.72 -14.08
N LEU A 187 1.86 -14.64 -14.81
CA LEU A 187 1.72 -14.70 -16.27
C LEU A 187 3.02 -15.09 -16.99
N ALA A 188 4.14 -14.53 -16.55
CA ALA A 188 5.43 -14.75 -17.20
C ALA A 188 6.01 -16.15 -16.91
N LEU A 189 5.84 -16.64 -15.68
CA LEU A 189 6.46 -17.90 -15.24
C LEU A 189 5.57 -19.13 -15.43
N PHE A 190 4.24 -18.94 -15.39
CA PHE A 190 3.25 -20.01 -15.41
C PHE A 190 2.10 -19.70 -16.39
N PRO A 191 2.39 -19.39 -17.67
CA PRO A 191 1.40 -18.93 -18.66
C PRO A 191 0.29 -19.97 -18.94
N GLU A 192 0.62 -21.24 -18.84
CA GLU A 192 -0.31 -22.36 -19.06
C GLU A 192 -1.25 -22.61 -17.87
N SER A 193 -1.02 -21.91 -16.74
CA SER A 193 -1.82 -22.08 -15.53
C SER A 193 -2.87 -20.98 -15.39
N ASP A 194 -3.98 -21.33 -14.74
CA ASP A 194 -4.99 -20.34 -14.30
C ASP A 194 -4.59 -19.58 -13.04
N ALA A 195 -3.30 -19.61 -12.66
CA ALA A 195 -2.81 -19.05 -11.40
C ALA A 195 -3.04 -17.55 -11.25
N ILE A 196 -3.09 -16.81 -12.36
CA ILE A 196 -3.37 -15.37 -12.34
C ILE A 196 -4.71 -15.03 -11.67
N LYS A 197 -5.70 -15.93 -11.77
CA LYS A 197 -7.02 -15.76 -11.12
C LYS A 197 -6.92 -15.66 -9.60
N TRP A 198 -5.81 -16.16 -9.02
CA TRP A 198 -5.54 -16.16 -7.58
C TRP A 198 -4.56 -15.07 -7.14
N ALA A 199 -4.10 -14.21 -8.06
CA ALA A 199 -3.14 -13.15 -7.74
C ALA A 199 -3.61 -12.21 -6.62
N PHE A 200 -4.92 -11.94 -6.56
CA PHE A 200 -5.54 -11.08 -5.53
C PHE A 200 -5.39 -11.62 -4.11
N VAL A 201 -5.19 -12.94 -3.93
CA VAL A 201 -5.10 -13.57 -2.61
C VAL A 201 -3.91 -13.01 -1.83
N GLY A 202 -2.78 -12.74 -2.49
CA GLY A 202 -1.60 -12.18 -1.86
C GLY A 202 -1.85 -10.85 -1.16
N PRO A 203 -2.28 -9.81 -1.88
CA PRO A 203 -2.62 -8.52 -1.26
C PRO A 203 -3.72 -8.62 -0.19
N VAL A 204 -4.72 -9.48 -0.37
CA VAL A 204 -5.78 -9.70 0.64
C VAL A 204 -5.17 -10.25 1.93
N VAL A 205 -4.40 -11.32 1.85
CA VAL A 205 -3.74 -11.94 3.02
C VAL A 205 -2.81 -10.95 3.69
N GLY A 206 -1.94 -10.28 2.92
CA GLY A 206 -1.01 -9.29 3.46
C GLY A 206 -1.70 -8.09 4.12
N ALA A 207 -2.87 -7.68 3.64
CA ALA A 207 -3.67 -6.64 4.27
C ALA A 207 -4.30 -7.13 5.59
N LEU A 208 -4.88 -8.32 5.59
CA LEU A 208 -5.58 -8.89 6.76
C LEU A 208 -4.66 -9.23 7.94
N VAL A 209 -3.38 -9.53 7.71
CA VAL A 209 -2.43 -9.83 8.79
C VAL A 209 -1.83 -8.59 9.46
N ARG A 210 -2.04 -7.39 8.95
CA ARG A 210 -1.49 -6.14 9.53
C ARG A 210 -1.98 -5.87 10.96
N PRO A 211 -3.28 -6.03 11.30
CA PRO A 211 -3.74 -5.91 12.67
C PRO A 211 -3.00 -6.84 13.63
N PHE A 212 -2.73 -8.09 13.17
CA PHE A 212 -1.95 -9.05 13.94
C PHE A 212 -0.52 -8.57 14.16
N GLY A 213 0.13 -8.00 13.13
CA GLY A 213 1.46 -7.37 13.25
C GLY A 213 1.49 -6.22 14.26
N GLY A 214 0.47 -5.36 14.23
CA GLY A 214 0.31 -4.27 15.20
C GLY A 214 0.10 -4.78 16.62
N TRP A 215 -0.79 -5.74 16.82
CA TRP A 215 -1.05 -6.39 18.10
C TRP A 215 0.19 -7.11 18.66
N LEU A 216 0.91 -7.83 17.82
CA LEU A 216 2.15 -8.50 18.21
C LEU A 216 3.21 -7.48 18.65
N SER A 217 3.26 -6.34 17.98
CA SER A 217 4.18 -5.24 18.29
C SER A 217 3.81 -4.52 19.59
N ASP A 218 2.53 -4.43 19.93
CA ASP A 218 2.08 -3.88 21.22
C ASP A 218 2.54 -4.76 22.39
N ARG A 219 2.71 -6.08 22.17
CA ARG A 219 3.13 -7.06 23.20
C ARG A 219 4.63 -7.28 23.26
N LEU A 220 5.28 -7.49 22.10
CA LEU A 220 6.69 -7.91 22.03
C LEU A 220 7.64 -6.75 21.73
N GLY A 221 7.09 -5.59 21.35
CA GLY A 221 7.84 -4.43 20.89
C GLY A 221 8.10 -4.45 19.36
N GLY A 222 7.89 -3.30 18.72
CA GLY A 222 7.94 -3.18 17.26
C GLY A 222 9.28 -3.59 16.66
N ALA A 223 10.41 -3.24 17.30
CA ALA A 223 11.74 -3.57 16.79
C ALA A 223 11.99 -5.08 16.65
N ARG A 224 11.55 -5.88 17.64
CA ARG A 224 11.67 -7.35 17.59
C ARG A 224 10.81 -7.94 16.47
N VAL A 225 9.56 -7.50 16.37
CA VAL A 225 8.64 -7.98 15.34
C VAL A 225 9.15 -7.61 13.95
N THR A 226 9.64 -6.39 13.76
CA THR A 226 10.24 -5.95 12.49
C THR A 226 11.44 -6.80 12.13
N PHE A 227 12.37 -7.03 13.07
CA PHE A 227 13.57 -7.88 12.83
C PHE A 227 13.18 -9.28 12.35
N TRP A 228 12.27 -9.95 13.04
CA TRP A 228 11.82 -11.29 12.64
C TRP A 228 11.03 -11.28 11.33
N SER A 229 10.27 -10.22 11.05
CA SER A 229 9.60 -10.08 9.76
C SER A 229 10.61 -10.03 8.62
N PHE A 230 11.69 -9.26 8.73
CA PHE A 230 12.75 -9.21 7.72
C PHE A 230 13.48 -10.54 7.58
N ALA A 231 13.79 -11.21 8.69
CA ALA A 231 14.45 -12.53 8.65
C ALA A 231 13.61 -13.58 7.90
N VAL A 232 12.28 -13.60 8.14
CA VAL A 232 11.40 -14.53 7.42
C VAL A 232 11.16 -14.07 5.97
N MET A 233 11.12 -12.75 5.69
CA MET A 233 11.06 -12.23 4.32
C MET A 233 12.28 -12.68 3.51
N LEU A 234 13.48 -12.59 4.09
CA LEU A 234 14.71 -13.07 3.46
C LEU A 234 14.60 -14.55 3.09
N ALA A 235 14.16 -15.40 4.03
CA ALA A 235 13.95 -16.83 3.78
C ALA A 235 12.88 -17.05 2.69
N ALA A 236 11.82 -16.25 2.67
CA ALA A 236 10.76 -16.34 1.66
C ALA A 236 11.24 -15.91 0.27
N VAL A 237 12.10 -14.88 0.15
CA VAL A 237 12.72 -14.50 -1.13
C VAL A 237 13.60 -15.63 -1.64
N ILE A 238 14.41 -16.25 -0.78
CA ILE A 238 15.23 -17.42 -1.15
C ILE A 238 14.31 -18.56 -1.63
N GLY A 239 13.25 -18.86 -0.89
CA GLY A 239 12.28 -19.89 -1.28
C GLY A 239 11.62 -19.61 -2.62
N THR A 240 11.23 -18.34 -2.87
CA THR A 240 10.70 -17.89 -4.17
C THR A 240 11.72 -18.10 -5.28
N PHE A 241 12.97 -17.72 -5.04
CA PHE A 241 14.07 -17.88 -6.01
C PHE A 241 14.32 -19.35 -6.37
N VAL A 242 14.38 -20.24 -5.38
CA VAL A 242 14.58 -21.69 -5.58
C VAL A 242 13.36 -22.34 -6.28
N SER A 243 12.19 -21.74 -6.11
CA SER A 243 10.93 -22.23 -6.72
C SER A 243 10.68 -21.72 -8.14
N LEU A 244 11.62 -20.99 -8.74
CA LEU A 244 11.50 -20.58 -10.15
C LEU A 244 11.51 -21.81 -11.06
N PRO A 245 10.74 -21.80 -12.18
CA PRO A 245 10.76 -22.91 -13.14
C PRO A 245 12.16 -23.15 -13.70
N SER A 246 12.64 -24.39 -13.62
CA SER A 246 13.97 -24.78 -14.12
C SER A 246 13.92 -25.31 -15.55
N GLY A 247 13.14 -24.66 -16.43
CA GLY A 247 12.98 -25.02 -17.85
C GLY A 247 11.52 -25.35 -18.24
N PRO A 248 11.27 -25.69 -19.52
CA PRO A 248 9.92 -26.02 -20.01
C PRO A 248 9.33 -27.21 -19.27
N GLY A 249 8.21 -27.02 -18.58
CA GLY A 249 7.50 -28.07 -17.83
C GLY A 249 7.86 -28.21 -16.35
N GLY A 250 8.79 -27.42 -15.83
CA GLY A 250 9.07 -27.34 -14.38
C GLY A 250 7.90 -26.72 -13.63
N ASN A 251 7.03 -27.53 -13.04
CA ASN A 251 5.84 -27.03 -12.34
C ASN A 251 6.09 -26.87 -10.84
N ASN A 252 6.79 -25.81 -10.47
CA ASN A 252 7.01 -25.42 -9.07
C ASN A 252 5.97 -24.38 -8.58
N LEU A 253 4.87 -24.18 -9.30
CA LEU A 253 3.84 -23.20 -8.97
C LEU A 253 3.36 -23.29 -7.51
N PRO A 254 3.07 -24.45 -6.92
CA PRO A 254 2.61 -24.49 -5.52
C PRO A 254 3.62 -23.91 -4.53
N TRP A 255 4.91 -24.24 -4.70
CA TRP A 255 5.97 -23.71 -3.84
C TRP A 255 6.24 -22.23 -4.08
N PHE A 256 6.29 -21.81 -5.35
CA PHE A 256 6.40 -20.40 -5.72
C PHE A 256 5.27 -19.59 -5.08
N PHE A 257 4.03 -20.06 -5.23
CA PHE A 257 2.87 -19.40 -4.64
C PHE A 257 2.94 -19.36 -3.12
N ALA A 258 3.30 -20.46 -2.47
CA ALA A 258 3.42 -20.55 -1.01
C ALA A 258 4.47 -19.57 -0.45
N PHE A 259 5.66 -19.51 -1.04
CA PHE A 259 6.70 -18.56 -0.62
C PHE A 259 6.31 -17.11 -0.90
N PHE A 260 5.63 -16.87 -2.01
CA PHE A 260 5.11 -15.53 -2.31
C PHE A 260 4.00 -15.12 -1.33
N MET A 261 3.13 -16.04 -0.91
CA MET A 261 2.17 -15.79 0.18
C MET A 261 2.88 -15.50 1.51
N LEU A 262 3.98 -16.20 1.80
CA LEU A 262 4.78 -15.91 2.99
C LEU A 262 5.39 -14.50 2.94
N LEU A 263 5.81 -14.01 1.75
CA LEU A 263 6.21 -12.62 1.56
C LEU A 263 5.07 -11.65 1.89
N PHE A 264 3.86 -11.90 1.41
CA PHE A 264 2.71 -11.05 1.74
C PHE A 264 2.38 -11.06 3.23
N ILE A 265 2.43 -12.21 3.89
CA ILE A 265 2.20 -12.33 5.33
C ILE A 265 3.23 -11.53 6.11
N THR A 266 4.51 -11.72 5.80
CA THR A 266 5.60 -11.08 6.55
C THR A 266 5.69 -9.59 6.29
N THR A 267 5.48 -9.13 5.05
CA THR A 267 5.37 -7.70 4.73
C THR A 267 4.20 -7.05 5.48
N GLY A 268 3.06 -7.74 5.57
CA GLY A 268 1.88 -7.26 6.32
C GLY A 268 2.16 -7.14 7.82
N ILE A 269 2.76 -8.16 8.45
CA ILE A 269 3.15 -8.13 9.87
C ILE A 269 4.17 -7.01 10.11
N GLY A 270 5.20 -6.93 9.28
CA GLY A 270 6.24 -5.90 9.36
C GLY A 270 5.68 -4.48 9.22
N ASN A 271 4.70 -4.29 8.33
CA ASN A 271 4.02 -3.02 8.17
C ASN A 271 3.34 -2.55 9.46
N GLY A 272 2.53 -3.42 10.10
CA GLY A 272 1.91 -3.10 11.39
C GLY A 272 2.92 -2.78 12.48
N SER A 273 4.08 -3.45 12.46
CA SER A 273 5.12 -3.25 13.46
C SER A 273 5.88 -1.93 13.29
N VAL A 274 6.22 -1.54 12.06
CA VAL A 274 6.91 -0.26 11.79
C VAL A 274 6.02 0.92 12.15
N PHE A 275 4.73 0.87 11.81
CA PHE A 275 3.81 1.93 12.22
C PHE A 275 3.69 2.08 13.73
N ARG A 276 3.75 0.98 14.47
CA ARG A 276 3.77 1.02 15.94
C ARG A 276 5.03 1.72 16.49
N MET A 277 6.17 1.59 15.80
CA MET A 277 7.42 2.23 16.23
C MET A 277 7.41 3.74 16.05
N LEU A 278 6.77 4.29 15.00
CA LEU A 278 6.79 5.72 14.69
C LEU A 278 6.35 6.59 15.88
N PRO A 279 5.12 6.44 16.43
CA PRO A 279 4.72 7.25 17.59
C PRO A 279 5.62 7.01 18.80
N THR A 280 6.03 5.76 19.03
CA THR A 280 6.86 5.40 20.18
C THR A 280 8.22 6.11 20.15
N VAL A 281 8.88 6.11 19.00
CA VAL A 281 10.21 6.73 18.85
C VAL A 281 10.15 8.24 19.02
N PHE A 282 9.26 8.93 18.28
CA PHE A 282 9.22 10.38 18.29
C PHE A 282 8.72 10.93 19.63
N GLN A 283 7.68 10.35 20.23
CA GLN A 283 7.23 10.76 21.56
C GLN A 283 8.28 10.52 22.64
N THR A 284 9.00 9.39 22.60
CA THR A 284 10.07 9.11 23.56
C THR A 284 11.24 10.08 23.42
N LEU A 285 11.61 10.47 22.19
CA LEU A 285 12.66 11.46 21.95
C LEU A 285 12.32 12.80 22.61
N HIS A 286 11.13 13.33 22.38
CA HIS A 286 10.70 14.59 22.96
C HIS A 286 10.61 14.53 24.48
N GLN A 287 10.05 13.44 25.03
CA GLN A 287 9.99 13.24 26.48
C GLN A 287 11.38 13.18 27.13
N ARG A 288 12.37 12.54 26.47
CA ARG A 288 13.75 12.51 26.96
C ARG A 288 14.38 13.89 26.99
N TRP A 289 14.13 14.75 26.00
CA TRP A 289 14.66 16.13 25.97
C TRP A 289 14.02 17.03 27.02
N ALA A 290 12.79 16.74 27.43
CA ALA A 290 12.09 17.49 28.48
C ALA A 290 12.32 16.93 29.89
N LYS A 291 13.04 15.81 30.03
CA LYS A 291 13.31 15.19 31.34
C LYS A 291 14.08 16.14 32.24
N GLY A 292 13.55 16.41 33.45
CA GLY A 292 14.12 17.34 34.42
C GLY A 292 13.75 18.82 34.22
N LYS A 293 12.97 19.15 33.18
CA LYS A 293 12.56 20.52 32.89
C LYS A 293 11.10 20.72 33.31
N GLY A 294 10.68 21.01 34.39
CA GLY A 294 9.33 21.32 34.86
C GLY A 294 8.11 20.82 34.06
N LYS A 295 6.92 20.88 34.62
CA LYS A 295 5.70 20.32 34.04
C LYS A 295 5.34 20.93 32.67
N ALA A 296 5.43 22.26 32.55
CA ALA A 296 5.10 22.94 31.29
C ALA A 296 5.99 22.52 30.11
N ALA A 297 7.28 22.24 30.35
CA ALA A 297 8.19 21.73 29.32
C ALA A 297 7.86 20.27 28.93
N GLN A 298 7.38 19.47 29.89
CA GLN A 298 6.95 18.08 29.61
C GLN A 298 5.65 18.04 28.77
N ASP A 299 4.69 18.91 29.08
CA ASP A 299 3.43 19.01 28.33
C ASP A 299 3.71 19.52 26.90
N ALA A 300 4.56 20.51 26.72
CA ALA A 300 5.01 20.97 25.41
C ALA A 300 5.73 19.88 24.61
N ALA A 301 6.54 19.05 25.27
CA ALA A 301 7.24 17.94 24.64
C ALA A 301 6.27 16.83 24.16
N ILE A 302 5.18 16.57 24.85
CA ILE A 302 4.15 15.64 24.43
C ILE A 302 3.52 16.13 23.12
N SER A 303 3.06 17.39 23.09
CA SER A 303 2.45 17.99 21.89
C SER A 303 3.42 18.03 20.70
N ALA A 304 4.67 18.45 20.92
CA ALA A 304 5.69 18.44 19.87
C ALA A 304 5.99 17.03 19.34
N GLY A 305 6.01 16.02 20.22
CA GLY A 305 6.19 14.61 19.83
C GLY A 305 5.03 14.06 19.02
N GLU A 306 3.80 14.49 19.29
CA GLU A 306 2.61 14.13 18.53
C GLU A 306 2.62 14.74 17.12
N ILE A 307 2.95 16.03 17.02
CA ILE A 307 3.10 16.74 15.74
C ILE A 307 4.18 16.05 14.90
N GLU A 308 5.37 15.83 15.46
CA GLU A 308 6.48 15.22 14.73
C GLU A 308 6.16 13.76 14.32
N THR A 309 5.42 13.01 15.14
CA THR A 309 4.90 11.68 14.78
C THR A 309 4.01 11.73 13.55
N SER A 310 3.09 12.69 13.47
CA SER A 310 2.17 12.82 12.33
C SER A 310 2.93 13.12 11.04
N VAL A 311 3.93 13.98 11.10
CA VAL A 311 4.80 14.31 9.97
C VAL A 311 5.64 13.09 9.57
N ALA A 312 6.18 12.35 10.55
CA ALA A 312 6.97 11.15 10.32
C ALA A 312 6.14 10.05 9.64
N LEU A 313 4.87 9.88 10.03
CA LEU A 313 3.95 8.93 9.37
C LEU A 313 3.76 9.28 7.88
N GLY A 314 3.56 10.56 7.56
CA GLY A 314 3.45 11.03 6.18
C GLY A 314 4.72 10.82 5.38
N PHE A 315 5.86 11.22 5.93
CA PHE A 315 7.17 11.11 5.31
C PHE A 315 7.56 9.66 4.99
N THR A 316 7.42 8.78 5.98
CA THR A 316 7.75 7.35 5.80
C THR A 316 6.84 6.66 4.80
N ALA A 317 5.54 7.00 4.79
CA ALA A 317 4.59 6.46 3.82
C ALA A 317 4.90 6.94 2.39
N ALA A 318 5.29 8.20 2.21
CA ALA A 318 5.65 8.75 0.91
C ALA A 318 6.89 8.06 0.31
N ILE A 319 7.94 7.84 1.12
CA ILE A 319 9.14 7.13 0.67
C ILE A 319 8.81 5.68 0.32
N ALA A 320 8.07 4.99 1.19
CA ALA A 320 7.72 3.59 0.97
C ALA A 320 6.82 3.37 -0.25
N ALA A 321 5.99 4.35 -0.61
CA ALA A 321 5.14 4.28 -1.81
C ALA A 321 5.95 4.13 -3.11
N LEU A 322 7.22 4.55 -3.14
CA LEU A 322 8.11 4.34 -4.28
C LEU A 322 8.32 2.85 -4.61
N GLY A 323 8.11 1.94 -3.66
CA GLY A 323 8.14 0.49 -3.89
C GLY A 323 7.16 0.04 -4.97
N LEU A 324 6.01 0.71 -5.10
CA LEU A 324 5.03 0.42 -6.17
C LEU A 324 5.59 0.68 -7.58
N PHE A 325 6.51 1.63 -7.70
CA PHE A 325 7.17 1.93 -8.96
C PHE A 325 8.38 1.02 -9.21
N PHE A 326 9.29 0.95 -8.23
CA PHE A 326 10.56 0.26 -8.44
C PHE A 326 10.44 -1.26 -8.55
N ILE A 327 9.63 -1.90 -7.70
CA ILE A 327 9.57 -3.37 -7.65
C ILE A 327 9.01 -3.97 -8.95
N PRO A 328 7.81 -3.58 -9.45
CA PRO A 328 7.32 -4.13 -10.71
C PRO A 328 8.19 -3.73 -11.91
N ALA A 329 8.77 -2.52 -11.93
CA ALA A 329 9.70 -2.10 -12.98
C ALA A 329 10.97 -2.98 -13.01
N MET A 330 11.56 -3.29 -11.86
CA MET A 330 12.71 -4.20 -11.77
C MET A 330 12.37 -5.62 -12.21
N VAL A 331 11.19 -6.12 -11.85
CA VAL A 331 10.71 -7.43 -12.31
C VAL A 331 10.54 -7.44 -13.83
N ALA A 332 9.87 -6.43 -14.40
CA ALA A 332 9.67 -6.32 -15.83
C ALA A 332 11.00 -6.23 -16.59
N LEU A 333 11.92 -5.35 -16.17
CA LEU A 333 13.25 -5.20 -16.78
C LEU A 333 14.09 -6.48 -16.66
N SER A 334 13.98 -7.21 -15.53
CA SER A 334 14.68 -8.50 -15.37
C SER A 334 14.16 -9.52 -16.38
N ILE A 335 12.83 -9.64 -16.52
CA ILE A 335 12.21 -10.58 -17.47
C ILE A 335 12.55 -10.18 -18.91
N GLU A 336 12.47 -8.90 -19.26
CA GLU A 336 12.78 -8.39 -20.60
C GLU A 336 14.24 -8.67 -21.00
N SER A 337 15.19 -8.44 -20.07
CA SER A 337 16.62 -8.57 -20.35
C SER A 337 17.17 -9.98 -20.29
N THR A 338 16.59 -10.87 -19.45
CA THR A 338 17.14 -12.21 -19.17
C THR A 338 16.15 -13.34 -19.37
N GLY A 339 14.89 -13.05 -19.72
CA GLY A 339 13.81 -14.02 -19.78
C GLY A 339 13.33 -14.51 -18.41
N THR A 340 13.93 -14.04 -17.31
CA THR A 340 13.64 -14.52 -15.95
C THR A 340 13.60 -13.36 -14.93
N PRO A 341 12.86 -13.47 -13.82
CA PRO A 341 12.85 -12.47 -12.76
C PRO A 341 14.02 -12.60 -11.77
N GLN A 342 15.02 -13.45 -12.05
CA GLN A 342 16.11 -13.79 -11.11
C GLN A 342 16.87 -12.56 -10.62
N ASN A 343 17.23 -11.63 -11.52
CA ASN A 343 17.97 -10.43 -11.15
C ASN A 343 17.17 -9.52 -10.20
N ALA A 344 15.87 -9.39 -10.41
CA ALA A 344 15.01 -8.64 -9.51
C ALA A 344 14.94 -9.31 -8.12
N LEU A 345 14.80 -10.63 -8.06
CA LEU A 345 14.78 -11.38 -6.80
C LEU A 345 16.12 -11.30 -6.05
N LEU A 346 17.26 -11.27 -6.76
CA LEU A 346 18.57 -11.05 -6.14
C LEU A 346 18.67 -9.64 -5.52
N VAL A 347 18.15 -8.62 -6.18
CA VAL A 347 18.10 -7.27 -5.59
C VAL A 347 17.21 -7.25 -4.34
N PHE A 348 16.07 -7.92 -4.36
CA PHE A 348 15.21 -8.04 -3.18
C PHE A 348 15.89 -8.80 -2.05
N LEU A 349 16.65 -9.83 -2.36
CA LEU A 349 17.46 -10.58 -1.39
C LEU A 349 18.50 -9.69 -0.69
N ILE A 350 19.16 -8.81 -1.42
CA ILE A 350 20.16 -7.87 -0.86
C ILE A 350 19.47 -6.77 -0.04
N PHE A 351 18.26 -6.37 -0.44
CA PHE A 351 17.53 -5.30 0.21
C PHE A 351 16.91 -5.73 1.55
N HIS A 352 16.45 -6.97 1.68
CA HIS A 352 15.83 -7.52 2.90
C HIS A 352 16.85 -8.17 3.82
#